data_80a8a1af7e4562bc931c31caebae0f5f
#
_entry.id   80a8a1af7e4562bc931c31caebae0f5f
#
_cell.length_a   1.000
_cell.length_b   1.000
_cell.length_c   1.000
_cell.angle_alpha   90.00
_cell.angle_beta   90.00
_cell.angle_gamma   90.00
#
_symmetry.space_group_name_H-M   'P 1'
#
loop_
_entity.id
_entity.type
_entity.pdbx_description
1 polymer ?
#
loop_
_entity_poly.entity_id
_entity_poly.type
_entity_poly.pdbx_seq_one_letter_code
_entity_poly.pdbx_strand_id
1 'polypeptide(L)'
;SETLLDVCDVLLPIAPFTETSGSFINMEGRLQSFHGVVQGFGDSRPLWKVLRVLGNLFDLKGFEYHDTAAILKDALDAESLPSKLNNRAASTQKDFQTTSNRLVRVGGVGIYHTDAIVRRSAPLQATSHAAVPAARVHPNTLARLGLQDGQTAVAKQNGAGVSVMVKADAGLPENVVHLPLH
;
A
#
# COMPACT_ATOMS: atom_id res chain seq x y z
N SER A 1 -5.92 0.02 -10.82
CA SER A 1 -6.97 0.92 -10.30
C SER A 1 -7.67 1.54 -11.48
N GLU A 2 -9.00 1.66 -11.45
CA GLU A 2 -9.78 2.31 -12.52
C GLU A 2 -9.33 3.75 -12.75
N THR A 3 -8.91 4.44 -11.70
CA THR A 3 -8.33 5.79 -11.76
C THR A 3 -7.10 5.92 -12.68
N LEU A 4 -6.40 4.82 -12.96
CA LEU A 4 -5.26 4.86 -13.89
C LEU A 4 -5.70 4.89 -15.36
N LEU A 5 -6.93 4.43 -15.66
CA LEU A 5 -7.44 4.42 -17.03
C LEU A 5 -7.58 5.84 -17.60
N ASP A 6 -7.88 6.82 -16.74
CA ASP A 6 -8.08 8.21 -17.15
C ASP A 6 -6.77 8.99 -17.38
N VAL A 7 -5.63 8.45 -16.92
CA VAL A 7 -4.35 9.16 -16.93
C VAL A 7 -3.20 8.41 -17.63
N CYS A 8 -3.44 7.17 -18.04
CA CYS A 8 -2.43 6.33 -18.72
C CYS A 8 -2.77 6.14 -20.19
N ASP A 9 -1.84 6.42 -21.08
CA ASP A 9 -1.98 6.17 -22.52
C ASP A 9 -1.82 4.67 -22.85
N VAL A 10 -1.00 3.96 -22.06
CA VAL A 10 -0.72 2.53 -22.25
C VAL A 10 -0.73 1.81 -20.93
N LEU A 11 -1.39 0.65 -20.89
CA LEU A 11 -1.40 -0.27 -19.76
C LEU A 11 -0.84 -1.61 -20.19
N LEU A 12 0.22 -2.05 -19.52
CA LEU A 12 0.81 -3.37 -19.74
C LEU A 12 0.34 -4.33 -18.64
N PRO A 13 -0.41 -5.40 -18.98
CA PRO A 13 -0.90 -6.33 -17.98
C PRO A 13 0.25 -7.19 -17.44
N ILE A 14 0.44 -7.17 -16.13
CA ILE A 14 1.43 -7.99 -15.43
C ILE A 14 0.75 -9.06 -14.60
N ALA A 15 1.39 -10.24 -14.55
CA ALA A 15 0.94 -11.37 -13.78
C ALA A 15 1.18 -11.14 -12.27
N PRO A 16 0.22 -11.47 -11.38
CA PRO A 16 0.41 -11.44 -9.95
C PRO A 16 1.38 -12.54 -9.48
N PHE A 17 1.78 -12.50 -8.21
CA PHE A 17 2.75 -13.46 -7.65
C PHE A 17 2.30 -14.92 -7.72
N THR A 18 1.00 -15.21 -7.77
CA THR A 18 0.45 -16.56 -7.94
C THR A 18 0.67 -17.12 -9.34
N GLU A 19 0.89 -16.27 -10.33
CA GLU A 19 1.02 -16.60 -11.75
C GLU A 19 2.47 -16.44 -12.26
N THR A 20 3.42 -16.11 -11.38
CA THR A 20 4.83 -15.91 -11.72
C THR A 20 5.75 -16.57 -10.71
N SER A 21 6.93 -16.97 -11.16
CA SER A 21 8.00 -17.40 -10.26
C SER A 21 8.75 -16.19 -9.73
N GLY A 22 9.31 -16.33 -8.53
CA GLY A 22 10.06 -15.25 -7.90
C GLY A 22 10.81 -15.71 -6.64
N SER A 23 11.38 -14.74 -5.93
CA SER A 23 12.08 -14.99 -4.67
C SER A 23 11.81 -13.85 -3.70
N PHE A 24 11.69 -14.20 -2.42
CA PHE A 24 11.58 -13.25 -1.32
C PHE A 24 12.64 -13.51 -0.27
N ILE A 25 13.07 -12.46 0.40
CA ILE A 25 13.90 -12.55 1.60
C ILE A 25 13.03 -12.11 2.77
N ASN A 26 12.91 -12.97 3.79
CA ASN A 26 12.17 -12.64 4.99
C ASN A 26 12.98 -11.75 5.94
N MET A 27 12.38 -11.33 7.04
CA MET A 27 13.04 -10.47 8.04
C MET A 27 14.22 -11.14 8.76
N GLU A 28 14.33 -12.47 8.71
CA GLU A 28 15.47 -13.24 9.21
C GLU A 28 16.61 -13.35 8.19
N GLY A 29 16.45 -12.80 6.99
CA GLY A 29 17.41 -12.92 5.90
C GLY A 29 17.37 -14.23 5.15
N ARG A 30 16.33 -15.03 5.33
CA ARG A 30 16.18 -16.29 4.61
C ARG A 30 15.63 -16.03 3.21
N LEU A 31 16.44 -16.40 2.22
CA LEU A 31 16.03 -16.42 0.82
C LEU A 31 15.14 -17.64 0.52
N GLN A 32 13.99 -17.39 -0.05
CA GLN A 32 13.02 -18.43 -0.44
C GLN A 32 12.52 -18.14 -1.85
N SER A 33 12.65 -19.14 -2.73
CA SER A 33 12.14 -19.05 -4.09
C SER A 33 10.82 -19.82 -4.21
N PHE A 34 9.96 -19.39 -5.10
CA PHE A 34 8.67 -20.01 -5.38
C PHE A 34 8.41 -20.05 -6.89
N HIS A 35 7.52 -20.93 -7.28
CA HIS A 35 7.04 -21.07 -8.66
C HIS A 35 5.61 -20.53 -8.77
N GLY A 36 5.27 -20.00 -9.94
CA GLY A 36 3.88 -19.70 -10.26
C GLY A 36 3.02 -20.97 -10.20
N VAL A 37 1.86 -20.87 -9.56
CA VAL A 37 0.95 -22.01 -9.35
C VAL A 37 0.02 -22.20 -10.54
N VAL A 38 -0.36 -21.12 -11.19
CA VAL A 38 -1.28 -21.10 -12.33
C VAL A 38 -0.69 -20.29 -13.46
N GLN A 39 -1.19 -20.52 -14.66
CA GLN A 39 -0.81 -19.76 -15.83
C GLN A 39 -1.37 -18.32 -15.77
N GLY A 40 -0.63 -17.35 -16.31
CA GLY A 40 -1.08 -15.98 -16.38
C GLY A 40 -2.41 -15.83 -17.13
N PHE A 41 -3.30 -15.00 -16.58
CA PHE A 41 -4.61 -14.76 -17.16
C PHE A 41 -4.50 -13.88 -18.42
N GLY A 42 -5.10 -14.32 -19.53
CA GLY A 42 -5.13 -13.59 -20.79
C GLY A 42 -3.73 -13.22 -21.30
N ASP A 43 -3.52 -11.95 -21.61
CA ASP A 43 -2.24 -11.43 -22.10
C ASP A 43 -1.26 -11.01 -20.99
N SER A 44 -1.60 -11.27 -19.72
CA SER A 44 -0.69 -10.94 -18.62
C SER A 44 0.63 -11.73 -18.71
N ARG A 45 1.70 -11.05 -18.37
CA ARG A 45 3.06 -11.64 -18.40
C ARG A 45 3.78 -11.30 -17.09
N PRO A 46 4.72 -12.16 -16.65
CA PRO A 46 5.58 -11.81 -15.52
C PRO A 46 6.27 -10.46 -15.73
N LEU A 47 6.27 -9.61 -14.73
CA LEU A 47 6.82 -8.25 -14.81
C LEU A 47 8.25 -8.23 -15.38
N TRP A 48 9.11 -9.17 -14.95
CA TRP A 48 10.48 -9.23 -15.44
C TRP A 48 10.58 -9.48 -16.95
N LYS A 49 9.65 -10.26 -17.54
CA LYS A 49 9.58 -10.47 -18.99
C LYS A 49 9.15 -9.22 -19.73
N VAL A 50 8.20 -8.47 -19.17
CA VAL A 50 7.79 -7.18 -19.74
C VAL A 50 8.95 -6.20 -19.71
N LEU A 51 9.65 -6.07 -18.57
CA LEU A 51 10.83 -5.20 -18.45
C LEU A 51 11.98 -5.63 -19.37
N ARG A 52 12.20 -6.94 -19.53
CA ARG A 52 13.21 -7.44 -20.47
C ARG A 52 12.93 -6.99 -21.90
N VAL A 53 11.69 -7.15 -22.35
CA VAL A 53 11.31 -6.73 -23.71
C VAL A 53 11.44 -5.23 -23.88
N LEU A 54 11.01 -4.44 -22.90
CA LEU A 54 11.19 -2.99 -22.92
C LEU A 54 12.67 -2.60 -22.95
N GLY A 55 13.51 -3.22 -22.11
CA GLY A 55 14.95 -2.99 -22.10
C GLY A 55 15.60 -3.26 -23.45
N ASN A 56 15.24 -4.37 -24.10
CA ASN A 56 15.73 -4.70 -25.43
C ASN A 56 15.24 -3.72 -26.50
N LEU A 57 13.99 -3.24 -26.41
CA LEU A 57 13.46 -2.25 -27.35
C LEU A 57 14.16 -0.88 -27.23
N PHE A 58 14.71 -0.58 -26.06
CA PHE A 58 15.48 0.63 -25.80
C PHE A 58 17.00 0.41 -25.92
N ASP A 59 17.45 -0.73 -26.46
CA ASP A 59 18.86 -1.10 -26.60
C ASP A 59 19.67 -1.00 -25.29
N LEU A 60 19.01 -1.29 -24.15
CA LEU A 60 19.64 -1.30 -22.84
C LEU A 60 20.39 -2.61 -22.62
N LYS A 61 21.62 -2.53 -22.10
CA LYS A 61 22.41 -3.71 -21.71
C LYS A 61 21.89 -4.31 -20.40
N GLY A 62 22.04 -5.63 -20.25
CA GLY A 62 21.69 -6.35 -19.00
C GLY A 62 20.23 -6.78 -18.92
N PHE A 63 19.53 -6.91 -20.06
CA PHE A 63 18.15 -7.37 -20.13
C PHE A 63 17.98 -8.71 -20.87
N GLU A 64 19.03 -9.52 -20.95
CA GLU A 64 19.05 -10.79 -21.71
C GLU A 64 18.70 -12.02 -20.85
N TYR A 65 18.05 -11.83 -19.69
CA TYR A 65 17.70 -12.92 -18.80
C TYR A 65 16.71 -13.91 -19.41
N HIS A 66 16.93 -15.19 -19.16
CA HIS A 66 16.07 -16.26 -19.65
C HIS A 66 15.09 -16.78 -18.58
N ASP A 67 15.45 -16.66 -17.30
CA ASP A 67 14.65 -17.11 -16.17
C ASP A 67 14.87 -16.27 -14.90
N THR A 68 14.06 -16.50 -13.88
CA THR A 68 14.13 -15.80 -12.60
C THR A 68 15.35 -16.19 -11.77
N ALA A 69 15.94 -17.38 -12.01
CA ALA A 69 17.14 -17.80 -11.31
C ALA A 69 18.37 -17.00 -11.78
N ALA A 70 18.46 -16.72 -13.08
CA ALA A 70 19.50 -15.89 -13.65
C ALA A 70 19.41 -14.44 -13.11
N ILE A 71 18.17 -13.89 -13.01
CA ILE A 71 17.93 -12.57 -12.41
C ILE A 71 18.34 -12.56 -10.95
N LEU A 72 17.97 -13.58 -10.18
CA LEU A 72 18.30 -13.69 -8.76
C LEU A 72 19.82 -13.72 -8.55
N LYS A 73 20.53 -14.50 -9.35
CA LYS A 73 21.99 -14.63 -9.28
C LYS A 73 22.70 -13.29 -9.54
N ASP A 74 22.18 -12.49 -10.44
CA ASP A 74 22.76 -11.19 -10.77
C ASP A 74 22.36 -10.10 -9.76
N ALA A 75 21.11 -10.12 -9.31
CA ALA A 75 20.59 -9.12 -8.38
C ALA A 75 21.03 -9.31 -6.93
N LEU A 76 21.36 -10.54 -6.53
CA LEU A 76 21.66 -10.89 -5.15
C LEU A 76 22.97 -11.65 -5.04
N ASP A 77 23.97 -11.01 -4.43
CA ASP A 77 25.10 -11.69 -3.86
C ASP A 77 24.71 -12.30 -2.50
N ALA A 78 24.44 -13.61 -2.51
CA ALA A 78 24.00 -14.34 -1.32
C ALA A 78 25.08 -14.35 -0.22
N GLU A 79 26.36 -14.25 -0.56
CA GLU A 79 27.45 -14.22 0.40
C GLU A 79 27.50 -12.88 1.17
N SER A 80 27.13 -11.79 0.52
CA SER A 80 27.07 -10.47 1.17
C SER A 80 25.77 -10.22 1.95
N LEU A 81 24.75 -11.09 1.80
CA LEU A 81 23.47 -10.91 2.45
C LEU A 81 23.55 -10.77 3.97
N PRO A 82 24.29 -11.61 4.72
CA PRO A 82 24.40 -11.48 6.18
C PRO A 82 24.93 -10.11 6.63
N SER A 83 25.82 -9.50 5.86
CA SER A 83 26.37 -8.18 6.19
C SER A 83 25.39 -7.03 5.99
N LYS A 84 24.38 -7.22 5.14
CA LYS A 84 23.30 -6.25 4.87
C LYS A 84 22.16 -6.33 5.89
N LEU A 85 22.09 -7.44 6.63
CA LEU A 85 21.06 -7.64 7.65
C LEU A 85 21.53 -6.99 8.95
N ASN A 86 20.85 -5.96 9.39
CA ASN A 86 21.11 -5.35 10.69
C ASN A 86 19.82 -4.82 11.30
N ASN A 87 19.73 -4.88 12.63
CA ASN A 87 18.62 -4.33 13.40
C ASN A 87 18.84 -2.86 13.80
N ARG A 88 19.79 -2.17 13.19
CA ARG A 88 20.08 -0.77 13.47
C ARG A 88 19.12 0.10 12.66
N ALA A 89 18.06 0.57 13.30
CA ALA A 89 17.26 1.64 12.76
C ALA A 89 18.05 2.95 12.94
N ALA A 90 18.23 3.71 11.87
CA ALA A 90 18.67 5.09 12.00
C ALA A 90 17.56 5.85 12.75
N SER A 91 17.83 6.25 13.99
CA SER A 91 16.91 7.10 14.74
C SER A 91 16.91 8.49 14.09
N THR A 92 15.95 8.74 13.23
CA THR A 92 15.59 10.11 12.89
C THR A 92 14.62 10.61 13.97
N GLN A 93 15.17 11.17 15.03
CA GLN A 93 14.34 11.87 15.99
C GLN A 93 13.81 13.14 15.31
N LYS A 94 12.58 13.05 14.82
CA LYS A 94 11.85 14.23 14.40
C LYS A 94 11.23 14.82 15.65
N ASP A 95 11.59 16.05 15.96
CA ASP A 95 10.89 16.81 16.98
C ASP A 95 9.45 17.01 16.50
N PHE A 96 8.53 16.26 17.10
CA PHE A 96 7.12 16.45 16.88
C PHE A 96 6.69 17.74 17.59
N GLN A 97 6.57 18.80 16.82
CA GLN A 97 5.96 20.03 17.31
C GLN A 97 4.45 19.79 17.45
N THR A 98 4.00 19.54 18.65
CA THR A 98 2.57 19.53 18.98
C THR A 98 2.03 20.97 18.91
N THR A 99 1.40 21.30 17.82
CA THR A 99 0.63 22.56 17.73
C THR A 99 -0.69 22.36 18.50
N SER A 100 -0.78 22.96 19.65
CA SER A 100 -1.81 22.73 20.69
C SER A 100 -3.27 23.07 20.31
N ASN A 101 -3.55 23.67 19.16
CA ASN A 101 -4.91 24.11 18.78
C ASN A 101 -5.39 23.61 17.41
N ARG A 102 -4.70 22.66 16.77
CA ARG A 102 -5.11 22.11 15.49
C ARG A 102 -5.59 20.67 15.66
N LEU A 103 -6.60 20.28 14.89
CA LEU A 103 -6.97 18.88 14.77
C LEU A 103 -5.83 18.10 14.11
N VAL A 104 -5.43 17.02 14.75
CA VAL A 104 -4.38 16.12 14.26
C VAL A 104 -5.05 14.92 13.62
N ARG A 105 -4.73 14.66 12.35
CA ARG A 105 -5.18 13.44 11.69
C ARG A 105 -4.33 12.25 12.11
N VAL A 106 -4.99 11.21 12.56
CA VAL A 106 -4.41 9.89 12.81
C VAL A 106 -5.18 8.87 11.98
N GLY A 107 -4.49 7.92 11.39
CA GLY A 107 -5.15 6.86 10.65
C GLY A 107 -4.15 5.89 10.05
N GLY A 108 -4.60 4.66 9.85
CA GLY A 108 -3.87 3.60 9.20
C GLY A 108 -4.65 3.06 8.01
N VAL A 109 -4.03 2.20 7.24
CA VAL A 109 -4.71 1.46 6.17
C VAL A 109 -5.43 0.27 6.78
N GLY A 110 -6.71 0.09 6.44
CA GLY A 110 -7.48 -1.07 6.89
C GLY A 110 -6.87 -2.38 6.40
N ILE A 111 -7.01 -3.45 7.20
CA ILE A 111 -6.39 -4.76 6.93
C ILE A 111 -6.75 -5.32 5.55
N TYR A 112 -7.95 -5.04 5.05
CA TYR A 112 -8.39 -5.50 3.72
C TYR A 112 -8.19 -4.48 2.60
N HIS A 113 -7.43 -3.42 2.85
CA HIS A 113 -7.15 -2.36 1.87
C HIS A 113 -5.67 -2.30 1.43
N THR A 114 -4.78 -3.08 2.05
CA THR A 114 -3.35 -3.05 1.77
C THR A 114 -2.96 -3.87 0.54
N ASP A 115 -3.59 -5.00 0.31
CA ASP A 115 -3.28 -5.93 -0.77
C ASP A 115 -4.26 -5.77 -1.95
N ALA A 116 -3.74 -5.81 -3.17
CA ALA A 116 -4.53 -5.60 -4.37
C ALA A 116 -5.56 -6.72 -4.63
N ILE A 117 -5.26 -7.95 -4.23
CA ILE A 117 -6.16 -9.10 -4.36
C ILE A 117 -7.24 -9.03 -3.29
N VAL A 118 -6.83 -8.78 -2.04
CA VAL A 118 -7.73 -8.68 -0.89
C VAL A 118 -8.71 -7.52 -1.04
N ARG A 119 -8.29 -6.38 -1.55
CA ARG A 119 -9.18 -5.23 -1.85
C ARG A 119 -10.29 -5.57 -2.83
N ARG A 120 -10.09 -6.54 -3.70
CA ARG A 120 -11.04 -6.96 -4.73
C ARG A 120 -11.83 -8.20 -4.35
N SER A 121 -11.58 -8.77 -3.19
CA SER A 121 -12.31 -9.92 -2.67
C SER A 121 -13.66 -9.49 -2.11
N ALA A 122 -14.73 -9.68 -2.86
CA ALA A 122 -16.08 -9.32 -2.42
C ALA A 122 -16.47 -9.94 -1.07
N PRO A 123 -16.15 -11.21 -0.76
CA PRO A 123 -16.42 -11.78 0.56
C PRO A 123 -15.70 -11.06 1.71
N LEU A 124 -14.44 -10.66 1.52
CA LEU A 124 -13.67 -9.95 2.54
C LEU A 124 -14.19 -8.52 2.73
N GLN A 125 -14.55 -7.86 1.65
CA GLN A 125 -15.14 -6.50 1.69
C GLN A 125 -16.54 -6.46 2.32
N ALA A 126 -17.24 -7.59 2.38
CA ALA A 126 -18.52 -7.70 3.07
C ALA A 126 -18.41 -7.89 4.59
N THR A 127 -17.21 -8.03 5.14
CA THR A 127 -17.00 -8.20 6.58
C THR A 127 -17.03 -6.88 7.34
N SER A 128 -17.28 -6.94 8.65
CA SER A 128 -17.24 -5.76 9.54
C SER A 128 -15.85 -5.07 9.57
N HIS A 129 -14.77 -5.79 9.25
CA HIS A 129 -13.41 -5.26 9.21
C HIS A 129 -13.12 -4.41 7.96
N ALA A 130 -13.94 -4.56 6.91
CA ALA A 130 -13.88 -3.75 5.71
C ALA A 130 -14.89 -2.58 5.72
N ALA A 131 -15.46 -2.27 6.88
CA ALA A 131 -16.48 -1.23 7.01
C ALA A 131 -16.01 0.11 6.39
N VAL A 132 -16.96 0.80 5.77
CA VAL A 132 -16.75 2.10 5.13
C VAL A 132 -16.02 3.05 6.09
N PRO A 133 -14.96 3.71 5.63
CA PRO A 133 -14.21 4.63 6.47
C PRO A 133 -15.11 5.76 6.97
N ALA A 134 -15.11 5.91 8.29
CA ALA A 134 -15.71 7.07 8.94
C ALA A 134 -14.61 7.89 9.61
N ALA A 135 -14.76 9.20 9.60
CA ALA A 135 -13.95 10.09 10.43
C ALA A 135 -14.44 9.96 11.87
N ARG A 136 -13.66 9.30 12.74
CA ARG A 136 -14.00 9.19 14.17
C ARG A 136 -13.44 10.38 14.93
N VAL A 137 -14.25 10.97 15.79
CA VAL A 137 -13.92 12.21 16.51
C VAL A 137 -14.52 12.13 17.91
N HIS A 138 -13.80 12.70 18.90
CA HIS A 138 -14.33 12.76 20.26
C HIS A 138 -15.66 13.56 20.31
N PRO A 139 -16.68 13.16 21.11
CA PRO A 139 -17.97 13.84 21.19
C PRO A 139 -17.88 15.36 21.47
N ASN A 140 -16.99 15.78 22.37
CA ASN A 140 -16.78 17.20 22.66
C ASN A 140 -16.25 17.98 21.42
N THR A 141 -15.41 17.33 20.61
CA THR A 141 -14.92 17.93 19.37
C THR A 141 -16.03 18.03 18.32
N LEU A 142 -16.89 17.00 18.21
CA LEU A 142 -18.08 17.08 17.36
C LEU A 142 -18.96 18.26 17.72
N ALA A 143 -19.28 18.41 19.01
CA ALA A 143 -20.08 19.53 19.50
C ALA A 143 -19.43 20.89 19.19
N ARG A 144 -18.11 21.01 19.42
CA ARG A 144 -17.35 22.23 19.09
C ARG A 144 -17.35 22.57 17.60
N LEU A 145 -17.38 21.55 16.74
CA LEU A 145 -17.43 21.72 15.28
C LEU A 145 -18.89 21.89 14.74
N GLY A 146 -19.89 21.80 15.58
CA GLY A 146 -21.30 21.86 15.19
C GLY A 146 -21.74 20.65 14.36
N LEU A 147 -21.09 19.50 14.53
CA LEU A 147 -21.38 18.25 13.83
C LEU A 147 -22.14 17.27 14.71
N GLN A 148 -22.95 16.42 14.09
CA GLN A 148 -23.66 15.35 14.75
C GLN A 148 -23.12 13.98 14.36
N ASP A 149 -23.27 13.01 15.24
CA ASP A 149 -22.91 11.62 14.96
C ASP A 149 -23.70 11.08 13.75
N GLY A 150 -23.01 10.41 12.82
CA GLY A 150 -23.58 9.92 11.58
C GLY A 150 -23.74 10.98 10.45
N GLN A 151 -23.45 12.25 10.71
CA GLN A 151 -23.51 13.30 9.70
C GLN A 151 -22.38 13.16 8.67
N THR A 152 -22.65 13.57 7.43
CA THR A 152 -21.62 13.74 6.41
C THR A 152 -20.99 15.11 6.52
N ALA A 153 -19.65 15.16 6.59
CA ALA A 153 -18.87 16.40 6.62
C ALA A 153 -17.73 16.35 5.61
N VAL A 154 -17.12 17.50 5.33
CA VAL A 154 -15.96 17.58 4.43
C VAL A 154 -14.70 17.75 5.26
N ALA A 155 -13.84 16.73 5.23
CA ALA A 155 -12.50 16.80 5.78
C ALA A 155 -11.57 17.50 4.78
N LYS A 156 -10.94 18.60 5.18
CA LYS A 156 -10.05 19.39 4.32
C LYS A 156 -8.62 19.39 4.87
N GLN A 157 -7.66 19.19 3.97
CA GLN A 157 -6.23 19.30 4.30
C GLN A 157 -5.46 19.81 3.07
N ASN A 158 -4.64 20.84 3.22
CA ASN A 158 -3.78 21.40 2.16
C ASN A 158 -4.52 21.72 0.84
N GLY A 159 -5.74 22.22 0.93
CA GLY A 159 -6.57 22.54 -0.24
C GLY A 159 -7.39 21.37 -0.81
N ALA A 160 -7.07 20.16 -0.48
CA ALA A 160 -7.87 18.98 -0.84
C ALA A 160 -8.98 18.75 0.18
N GLY A 161 -10.15 18.27 -0.29
CA GLY A 161 -11.29 17.95 0.55
C GLY A 161 -11.91 16.62 0.17
N VAL A 162 -12.34 15.85 1.16
CA VAL A 162 -13.05 14.58 0.99
C VAL A 162 -14.31 14.56 1.83
N SER A 163 -15.40 14.09 1.25
CA SER A 163 -16.67 13.91 1.95
C SER A 163 -16.61 12.61 2.75
N VAL A 164 -16.85 12.68 4.05
CA VAL A 164 -16.76 11.52 4.96
C VAL A 164 -17.92 11.54 5.96
N MET A 165 -18.38 10.35 6.33
CA MET A 165 -19.28 10.22 7.48
C MET A 165 -18.49 10.46 8.76
N VAL A 166 -19.05 11.18 9.70
CA VAL A 166 -18.45 11.43 11.00
C VAL A 166 -19.09 10.54 12.06
N LYS A 167 -18.28 9.94 12.90
CA LYS A 167 -18.74 9.11 14.05
C LYS A 167 -18.13 9.58 15.36
N ALA A 168 -18.95 9.60 16.39
CA ALA A 168 -18.51 9.85 17.75
C ALA A 168 -17.68 8.67 18.29
N ASP A 169 -16.52 8.97 18.88
CA ASP A 169 -15.65 7.99 19.54
C ASP A 169 -15.03 8.61 20.80
N ALA A 170 -15.57 8.28 21.95
CA ALA A 170 -15.11 8.80 23.25
C ALA A 170 -13.70 8.28 23.65
N GLY A 171 -13.20 7.26 22.98
CA GLY A 171 -11.83 6.74 23.19
C GLY A 171 -10.73 7.59 22.55
N LEU A 172 -11.09 8.55 21.70
CA LEU A 172 -10.12 9.43 21.06
C LEU A 172 -9.85 10.69 21.88
N PRO A 173 -8.64 11.25 21.84
CA PRO A 173 -8.39 12.59 22.38
C PRO A 173 -9.18 13.68 21.63
N GLU A 174 -9.54 14.77 22.31
CA GLU A 174 -10.38 15.84 21.74
C GLU A 174 -9.79 16.58 20.52
N ASN A 175 -8.47 16.56 20.37
CA ASN A 175 -7.80 17.21 19.24
C ASN A 175 -7.44 16.22 18.11
N VAL A 176 -7.94 14.99 18.17
CA VAL A 176 -7.63 13.94 17.19
C VAL A 176 -8.83 13.64 16.31
N VAL A 177 -8.58 13.50 15.01
CA VAL A 177 -9.50 12.92 14.03
C VAL A 177 -8.87 11.62 13.52
N HIS A 178 -9.49 10.50 13.81
CA HIS A 178 -9.10 9.24 13.22
C HIS A 178 -9.77 9.10 11.84
N LEU A 179 -8.98 9.21 10.79
CA LEU A 179 -9.44 9.08 9.40
C LEU A 179 -8.55 8.07 8.68
N PRO A 180 -9.08 6.87 8.35
CA PRO A 180 -8.33 5.87 7.62
C PRO A 180 -7.76 6.38 6.30
N LEU A 181 -6.63 5.82 5.90
CA LEU A 181 -6.04 6.04 4.58
C LEU A 181 -6.72 5.09 3.58
N HIS A 182 -7.12 5.63 2.46
CA HIS A 182 -7.65 4.91 1.30
C HIS A 182 -6.77 5.12 0.10
#